data_78dbb1c32e93f202846b50fc2dff0fbd
#
_entry.id   78dbb1c32e93f202846b50fc2dff0fbd
#
_cell.length_a   1.000
_cell.length_b   1.000
_cell.length_c   1.000
_cell.angle_alpha   90.00
_cell.angle_beta   90.00
_cell.angle_gamma   90.00
#
_symmetry.space_group_name_H-M   'P 1'
#
loop_
_entity.id
_entity.type
_entity.pdbx_description
1 polymer ?
#
loop_
_entity_poly.entity_id
_entity_poly.type
_entity_poly.pdbx_seq_one_letter_code
_entity_poly.pdbx_strand_id
1 'polypeptide(L)'
;MAKKILVSEKMKLVLVLLALQFCFAGFHIVSRLALNMGISKVVYPVYRNIIALLLICPFAYFLEKKERPPLTISLLAQFFFLALIGITANQGFYLLGLYYTSPTFASAMQNSVPAITFLMASALRLEQVNFWRRDGVAKVLGTIASVGGATVITLYKGPPLLHHSIPLNLSADRARNWTWGCMYLLGHCLSWAGWMVFQAPVLRKYPAKLTLTSFTLFFGLIQFLVIAAFVEPEVDRWKILSMEELCTILYAGMVASGLVLFLQTWCIHKGGPVFVAVFQPVQTLLVVIMAALTLGDQLFLGGIIGAMLIMVGLYSVLWGKSVETKIAILEKEDQLNKHLLEEGNGRKISSNV
;
A
#
# COMPACT_ATOMS: atom_id res chain seq x y z
N MET A 1 26.14 0.38 20.60
CA MET A 1 25.13 1.45 20.44
C MET A 1 24.42 1.38 19.07
N ALA A 2 25.13 1.29 17.95
CA ALA A 2 24.56 1.22 16.59
C ALA A 2 23.55 0.07 16.38
N LYS A 3 23.81 -1.13 16.89
CA LYS A 3 22.92 -2.31 16.78
C LYS A 3 21.57 -2.10 17.47
N LYS A 4 21.56 -1.38 18.63
CA LYS A 4 20.33 -1.08 19.39
C LYS A 4 19.50 0.01 18.69
N ILE A 5 20.14 0.97 18.03
CA ILE A 5 19.50 2.02 17.23
C ILE A 5 18.87 1.40 15.97
N LEU A 6 19.59 0.52 15.27
CA LEU A 6 19.11 -0.14 14.06
C LEU A 6 17.87 -1.05 14.33
N VAL A 7 17.86 -1.75 15.46
CA VAL A 7 16.72 -2.56 15.91
C VAL A 7 15.51 -1.65 16.23
N SER A 8 15.74 -0.52 16.89
CA SER A 8 14.70 0.47 17.19
C SER A 8 14.06 1.04 15.93
N GLU A 9 14.84 1.40 14.89
CA GLU A 9 14.30 1.94 13.63
C GLU A 9 13.50 0.89 12.84
N LYS A 10 13.96 -0.37 12.80
CA LYS A 10 13.19 -1.46 12.19
C LYS A 10 11.88 -1.74 12.92
N MET A 11 11.89 -1.70 14.25
CA MET A 11 10.69 -1.89 15.07
C MET A 11 9.68 -0.77 14.79
N LYS A 12 10.11 0.49 14.74
CA LYS A 12 9.25 1.62 14.37
C LYS A 12 8.61 1.43 13.00
N LEU A 13 9.40 1.01 11.98
CA LEU A 13 8.89 0.77 10.64
C LEU A 13 7.81 -0.31 10.61
N VAL A 14 8.01 -1.42 11.31
CA VAL A 14 7.02 -2.50 11.42
C VAL A 14 5.76 -2.03 12.13
N LEU A 15 5.88 -1.30 13.25
CA LEU A 15 4.73 -0.77 13.98
C LEU A 15 3.91 0.22 13.14
N VAL A 16 4.58 1.11 12.40
CA VAL A 16 3.91 2.03 11.47
C VAL A 16 3.19 1.25 10.37
N LEU A 17 3.82 0.22 9.80
CA LEU A 17 3.18 -0.61 8.76
C LEU A 17 1.95 -1.34 9.30
N LEU A 18 1.99 -1.87 10.51
CA LEU A 18 0.82 -2.49 11.14
C LEU A 18 -0.31 -1.48 11.38
N ALA A 19 0.01 -0.28 11.86
CA ALA A 19 -0.96 0.80 12.03
C ALA A 19 -1.58 1.23 10.68
N LEU A 20 -0.77 1.28 9.61
CA LEU A 20 -1.26 1.55 8.26
C LEU A 20 -2.29 0.50 7.80
N GLN A 21 -2.02 -0.78 8.03
CA GLN A 21 -2.97 -1.84 7.64
C GLN A 21 -4.29 -1.73 8.39
N PHE A 22 -4.25 -1.31 9.67
CA PHE A 22 -5.47 -1.05 10.43
C PHE A 22 -6.28 0.12 9.84
N CYS A 23 -5.62 1.23 9.51
CA CYS A 23 -6.27 2.38 8.86
C CYS A 23 -6.85 2.02 7.49
N PHE A 24 -6.13 1.22 6.70
CA PHE A 24 -6.65 0.73 5.41
C PHE A 24 -7.84 -0.21 5.59
N ALA A 25 -7.81 -1.08 6.59
CA ALA A 25 -8.95 -1.96 6.88
C ALA A 25 -10.21 -1.14 7.20
N GLY A 26 -10.09 -0.13 8.06
CA GLY A 26 -11.17 0.82 8.33
C GLY A 26 -11.66 1.55 7.07
N PHE A 27 -10.74 1.92 6.18
CA PHE A 27 -11.10 2.56 4.92
C PHE A 27 -11.95 1.66 4.00
N HIS A 28 -11.72 0.35 3.95
CA HIS A 28 -12.57 -0.59 3.18
C HIS A 28 -14.02 -0.57 3.69
N ILE A 29 -14.20 -0.60 5.01
CA ILE A 29 -15.54 -0.57 5.62
C ILE A 29 -16.22 0.78 5.36
N VAL A 30 -15.52 1.88 5.65
CA VAL A 30 -16.05 3.24 5.47
C VAL A 30 -16.39 3.54 4.00
N SER A 31 -15.55 3.12 3.05
CA SER A 31 -15.85 3.26 1.62
C SER A 31 -17.09 2.48 1.20
N ARG A 32 -17.31 1.30 1.77
CA ARG A 32 -18.53 0.52 1.51
C ARG A 32 -19.77 1.21 2.05
N LEU A 33 -19.69 1.76 3.27
CA LEU A 33 -20.78 2.54 3.86
C LEU A 33 -21.10 3.76 2.99
N ALA A 34 -20.09 4.51 2.54
CA ALA A 34 -20.25 5.65 1.64
C ALA A 34 -21.00 5.27 0.34
N LEU A 35 -20.60 4.17 -0.29
CA LEU A 35 -21.26 3.66 -1.50
C LEU A 35 -22.70 3.20 -1.23
N ASN A 36 -22.98 2.61 -0.06
CA ASN A 36 -24.33 2.20 0.33
C ASN A 36 -25.25 3.41 0.59
N MET A 37 -24.72 4.53 1.06
CA MET A 37 -25.43 5.81 1.20
C MET A 37 -25.71 6.50 -0.15
N GLY A 38 -25.15 6.01 -1.25
CA GLY A 38 -25.39 6.52 -2.59
C GLY A 38 -24.43 7.63 -3.05
N ILE A 39 -23.34 7.88 -2.31
CA ILE A 39 -22.30 8.84 -2.73
C ILE A 39 -21.72 8.41 -4.07
N SER A 40 -21.57 9.35 -5.00
CA SER A 40 -21.00 9.07 -6.32
C SER A 40 -19.57 8.57 -6.22
N LYS A 41 -19.27 7.51 -7.01
CA LYS A 41 -17.94 6.87 -7.12
C LYS A 41 -16.87 7.81 -7.65
N VAL A 42 -17.26 8.90 -8.29
CA VAL A 42 -16.35 9.89 -8.88
C VAL A 42 -16.21 11.11 -7.97
N VAL A 43 -17.30 11.55 -7.35
CA VAL A 43 -17.31 12.70 -6.43
C VAL A 43 -16.60 12.37 -5.11
N TYR A 44 -16.79 11.15 -4.60
CA TYR A 44 -16.14 10.72 -3.36
C TYR A 44 -14.60 10.85 -3.37
N PRO A 45 -13.86 10.40 -4.42
CA PRO A 45 -12.43 10.65 -4.54
C PRO A 45 -12.06 12.13 -4.63
N VAL A 46 -12.89 12.98 -5.25
CA VAL A 46 -12.60 14.41 -5.34
C VAL A 46 -12.57 15.03 -3.94
N TYR A 47 -13.62 14.87 -3.14
CA TYR A 47 -13.67 15.39 -1.78
C TYR A 47 -12.57 14.82 -0.89
N ARG A 48 -12.35 13.53 -0.96
CA ARG A 48 -11.29 12.82 -0.25
C ARG A 48 -9.91 13.42 -0.56
N ASN A 49 -9.59 13.68 -1.84
CA ASN A 49 -8.30 14.23 -2.25
C ASN A 49 -8.17 15.72 -1.90
N ILE A 50 -9.26 16.50 -1.92
CA ILE A 50 -9.28 17.90 -1.43
C ILE A 50 -8.89 17.94 0.05
N ILE A 51 -9.55 17.13 0.89
CA ILE A 51 -9.29 17.09 2.33
C ILE A 51 -7.85 16.63 2.62
N ALA A 52 -7.38 15.63 1.90
CA ALA A 52 -6.00 15.14 2.04
C ALA A 52 -4.98 16.23 1.67
N LEU A 53 -5.24 16.96 0.59
CA LEU A 53 -4.37 18.03 0.13
C LEU A 53 -4.34 19.19 1.13
N LEU A 54 -5.50 19.62 1.62
CA LEU A 54 -5.61 20.66 2.65
C LEU A 54 -4.88 20.27 3.94
N LEU A 55 -4.89 18.99 4.30
CA LEU A 55 -4.17 18.48 5.46
C LEU A 55 -2.66 18.47 5.23
N ILE A 56 -2.17 17.91 4.11
CA ILE A 56 -0.74 17.66 3.91
C ILE A 56 0.00 18.92 3.41
N CYS A 57 -0.62 19.75 2.58
CA CYS A 57 0.04 20.89 1.92
C CYS A 57 0.70 21.87 2.91
N PRO A 58 0.04 22.28 4.02
CA PRO A 58 0.70 23.15 5.02
C PRO A 58 1.94 22.51 5.62
N PHE A 59 1.86 21.22 6.04
CA PHE A 59 3.01 20.52 6.60
C PHE A 59 4.14 20.37 5.57
N ALA A 60 3.81 20.03 4.33
CA ALA A 60 4.78 19.98 3.25
C ALA A 60 5.47 21.32 3.07
N TYR A 61 4.73 22.43 3.10
CA TYR A 61 5.30 23.76 2.92
C TYR A 61 6.24 24.14 4.06
N PHE A 62 5.84 23.97 5.32
CA PHE A 62 6.64 24.44 6.47
C PHE A 62 7.78 23.51 6.83
N LEU A 63 7.56 22.18 6.81
CA LEU A 63 8.55 21.23 7.31
C LEU A 63 9.65 20.91 6.28
N GLU A 64 9.34 20.88 4.98
CA GLU A 64 10.28 20.49 3.94
C GLU A 64 10.84 21.66 3.13
N LYS A 65 10.55 22.92 3.50
CA LYS A 65 10.98 24.12 2.75
C LYS A 65 12.48 24.18 2.48
N LYS A 66 13.29 23.73 3.43
CA LYS A 66 14.77 23.78 3.35
C LYS A 66 15.38 22.58 2.63
N GLU A 67 14.68 21.47 2.53
CA GLU A 67 15.20 20.19 2.02
C GLU A 67 14.73 19.90 0.58
N ARG A 68 13.93 20.79 -0.01
CA ARG A 68 13.37 20.59 -1.36
C ARG A 68 14.43 20.80 -2.43
N PRO A 69 14.70 19.80 -3.28
CA PRO A 69 15.41 20.04 -4.53
C PRO A 69 14.60 20.95 -5.46
N PRO A 70 15.25 21.64 -6.41
CA PRO A 70 14.53 22.44 -7.41
C PRO A 70 13.61 21.58 -8.24
N LEU A 71 12.39 22.08 -8.48
CA LEU A 71 11.40 21.39 -9.31
C LEU A 71 11.79 21.55 -10.79
N THR A 72 11.95 20.43 -11.47
CA THR A 72 12.17 20.38 -12.92
C THR A 72 10.90 19.89 -13.61
N ILE A 73 10.73 20.24 -14.89
CA ILE A 73 9.58 19.75 -15.71
C ILE A 73 9.54 18.22 -15.72
N SER A 74 10.71 17.57 -15.76
CA SER A 74 10.81 16.10 -15.71
C SER A 74 10.27 15.54 -14.41
N LEU A 75 10.53 16.19 -13.26
CA LEU A 75 9.98 15.78 -11.96
C LEU A 75 8.46 15.98 -11.88
N LEU A 76 7.97 17.11 -12.40
CA LEU A 76 6.52 17.38 -12.45
C LEU A 76 5.80 16.34 -13.32
N ALA A 77 6.37 15.96 -14.47
CA ALA A 77 5.85 14.88 -15.30
C ALA A 77 5.83 13.54 -14.53
N GLN A 78 6.91 13.21 -13.80
CA GLN A 78 6.94 11.99 -12.97
C GLN A 78 5.87 12.02 -11.88
N PHE A 79 5.64 13.16 -11.21
CA PHE A 79 4.59 13.32 -10.21
C PHE A 79 3.19 13.18 -10.83
N PHE A 80 2.98 13.73 -12.04
CA PHE A 80 1.73 13.57 -12.78
C PHE A 80 1.44 12.09 -13.11
N PHE A 81 2.43 11.34 -13.60
CA PHE A 81 2.27 9.91 -13.88
C PHE A 81 2.10 9.08 -12.60
N LEU A 82 2.81 9.43 -11.51
CA LEU A 82 2.58 8.80 -10.21
C LEU A 82 1.17 9.04 -9.69
N ALA A 83 0.62 10.26 -9.90
CA ALA A 83 -0.76 10.58 -9.57
C ALA A 83 -1.76 9.79 -10.42
N LEU A 84 -1.50 9.69 -11.73
CA LEU A 84 -2.36 8.93 -12.63
C LEU A 84 -2.47 7.46 -12.22
N ILE A 85 -1.36 6.83 -11.88
CA ILE A 85 -1.33 5.42 -11.48
C ILE A 85 -1.81 5.27 -10.02
N GLY A 86 -1.23 6.03 -9.10
CA GLY A 86 -1.41 5.82 -7.64
C GLY A 86 -2.67 6.44 -7.06
N ILE A 87 -3.21 7.47 -7.69
CA ILE A 87 -4.43 8.14 -7.23
C ILE A 87 -5.58 7.82 -8.17
N THR A 88 -5.51 8.27 -9.42
CA THR A 88 -6.65 8.26 -10.33
C THR A 88 -7.04 6.84 -10.75
N ALA A 89 -6.14 6.08 -11.32
CA ALA A 89 -6.42 4.69 -11.73
C ALA A 89 -6.69 3.80 -10.51
N ASN A 90 -5.87 3.92 -9.46
CA ASN A 90 -5.97 3.13 -8.25
C ASN A 90 -7.32 3.35 -7.54
N GLN A 91 -7.70 4.58 -7.24
CA GLN A 91 -8.95 4.89 -6.53
C GLN A 91 -10.17 4.64 -7.41
N GLY A 92 -10.11 4.98 -8.71
CA GLY A 92 -11.20 4.74 -9.65
C GLY A 92 -11.50 3.26 -9.80
N PHE A 93 -10.50 2.45 -10.07
CA PHE A 93 -10.65 0.99 -10.17
C PHE A 93 -11.10 0.37 -8.84
N TYR A 94 -10.59 0.84 -7.70
CA TYR A 94 -11.02 0.36 -6.39
C TYR A 94 -12.50 0.59 -6.14
N LEU A 95 -13.01 1.81 -6.35
CA LEU A 95 -14.41 2.13 -6.07
C LEU A 95 -15.37 1.45 -7.05
N LEU A 96 -14.99 1.36 -8.33
CA LEU A 96 -15.76 0.57 -9.31
C LEU A 96 -15.78 -0.91 -8.93
N GLY A 97 -14.64 -1.46 -8.55
CA GLY A 97 -14.55 -2.84 -8.10
C GLY A 97 -15.36 -3.11 -6.83
N LEU A 98 -15.24 -2.23 -5.82
CA LEU A 98 -15.99 -2.33 -4.57
C LEU A 98 -17.50 -2.19 -4.77
N TYR A 99 -17.93 -1.40 -5.73
CA TYR A 99 -19.35 -1.26 -6.06
C TYR A 99 -19.98 -2.58 -6.52
N TYR A 100 -19.26 -3.35 -7.34
CA TYR A 100 -19.74 -4.65 -7.86
C TYR A 100 -19.43 -5.84 -6.95
N THR A 101 -18.57 -5.68 -5.94
CA THR A 101 -18.11 -6.76 -5.06
C THR A 101 -18.36 -6.44 -3.58
N SER A 102 -17.60 -7.03 -2.67
CA SER A 102 -17.66 -6.77 -1.24
C SER A 102 -16.31 -6.25 -0.70
N PRO A 103 -16.27 -5.59 0.47
CA PRO A 103 -15.03 -5.16 1.11
C PRO A 103 -14.08 -6.33 1.38
N THR A 104 -14.62 -7.46 1.84
CA THR A 104 -13.85 -8.69 2.07
C THR A 104 -13.19 -9.18 0.78
N PHE A 105 -13.94 -9.23 -0.34
CA PHE A 105 -13.39 -9.65 -1.62
C PHE A 105 -12.37 -8.64 -2.17
N ALA A 106 -12.64 -7.33 -2.05
CA ALA A 106 -11.71 -6.29 -2.47
C ALA A 106 -10.39 -6.36 -1.70
N SER A 107 -10.44 -6.54 -0.37
CA SER A 107 -9.23 -6.71 0.45
C SER A 107 -8.49 -8.03 0.14
N ALA A 108 -9.22 -9.10 -0.15
CA ALA A 108 -8.64 -10.37 -0.56
C ALA A 108 -7.89 -10.28 -1.90
N MET A 109 -8.47 -9.59 -2.90
CA MET A 109 -7.79 -9.34 -4.18
C MET A 109 -6.48 -8.54 -4.01
N GLN A 110 -6.42 -7.63 -3.04
CA GLN A 110 -5.19 -6.89 -2.72
C GLN A 110 -4.03 -7.77 -2.23
N ASN A 111 -4.29 -9.00 -1.81
CA ASN A 111 -3.23 -9.95 -1.45
C ASN A 111 -2.39 -10.42 -2.64
N SER A 112 -2.81 -10.14 -3.88
CA SER A 112 -1.97 -10.30 -5.07
C SER A 112 -0.89 -9.21 -5.18
N VAL A 113 -1.06 -8.08 -4.51
CA VAL A 113 -0.16 -6.92 -4.59
C VAL A 113 1.28 -7.25 -4.22
N PRO A 114 1.59 -8.01 -3.14
CA PRO A 114 2.98 -8.37 -2.84
C PRO A 114 3.68 -9.13 -3.98
N ALA A 115 2.98 -10.08 -4.60
CA ALA A 115 3.53 -10.83 -5.72
C ALA A 115 3.77 -9.95 -6.94
N ILE A 116 2.79 -9.09 -7.30
CA ILE A 116 2.89 -8.14 -8.40
C ILE A 116 4.04 -7.15 -8.14
N THR A 117 4.12 -6.59 -6.94
CA THR A 117 5.18 -5.65 -6.53
C THR A 117 6.55 -6.30 -6.62
N PHE A 118 6.68 -7.55 -6.16
CA PHE A 118 7.92 -8.31 -6.23
C PHE A 118 8.36 -8.54 -7.67
N LEU A 119 7.46 -8.97 -8.55
CA LEU A 119 7.74 -9.16 -9.97
C LEU A 119 8.15 -7.85 -10.64
N MET A 120 7.42 -6.76 -10.42
CA MET A 120 7.74 -5.45 -10.99
C MET A 120 9.06 -4.89 -10.45
N ALA A 121 9.31 -4.99 -9.15
CA ALA A 121 10.55 -4.53 -8.54
C ALA A 121 11.77 -5.33 -9.01
N SER A 122 11.62 -6.63 -9.21
CA SER A 122 12.67 -7.49 -9.77
C SER A 122 12.95 -7.16 -11.23
N ALA A 123 11.91 -6.94 -12.05
CA ALA A 123 12.06 -6.54 -13.46
C ALA A 123 12.78 -5.20 -13.60
N LEU A 124 12.52 -4.24 -12.69
CA LEU A 124 13.19 -2.94 -12.65
C LEU A 124 14.54 -2.95 -11.89
N ARG A 125 15.02 -4.11 -11.48
CA ARG A 125 16.27 -4.29 -10.71
C ARG A 125 16.32 -3.47 -9.40
N LEU A 126 15.17 -3.17 -8.84
CA LEU A 126 15.06 -2.50 -7.52
C LEU A 126 15.19 -3.48 -6.36
N GLU A 127 14.93 -4.76 -6.61
CA GLU A 127 15.10 -5.87 -5.67
C GLU A 127 16.02 -6.93 -6.30
N GLN A 128 17.06 -7.33 -5.59
CA GLN A 128 17.91 -8.42 -6.00
C GLN A 128 17.43 -9.71 -5.35
N VAL A 129 17.10 -10.70 -6.17
CA VAL A 129 16.65 -12.01 -5.71
C VAL A 129 17.71 -13.04 -6.10
N ASN A 130 18.37 -13.56 -5.11
CA ASN A 130 19.27 -14.68 -5.31
C ASN A 130 18.57 -15.97 -4.87
N PHE A 131 18.06 -16.74 -5.84
CA PHE A 131 17.38 -18.01 -5.58
C PHE A 131 18.27 -19.09 -4.97
N TRP A 132 19.58 -18.92 -5.02
CA TRP A 132 20.55 -19.84 -4.42
C TRP A 132 20.84 -19.54 -2.95
N ARG A 133 20.37 -18.39 -2.44
CA ARG A 133 20.56 -17.97 -1.05
C ARG A 133 19.27 -18.20 -0.26
N ARG A 134 19.41 -18.60 1.01
CA ARG A 134 18.30 -18.89 1.92
C ARG A 134 17.37 -17.69 2.13
N ASP A 135 17.91 -16.46 2.12
CA ASP A 135 17.14 -15.23 2.24
C ASP A 135 16.23 -14.97 1.03
N GLY A 136 16.71 -15.24 -0.18
CA GLY A 136 15.92 -15.13 -1.40
C GLY A 136 14.79 -16.14 -1.45
N VAL A 137 15.09 -17.41 -1.14
CA VAL A 137 14.08 -18.49 -1.06
C VAL A 137 13.02 -18.16 -0.02
N ALA A 138 13.41 -17.70 1.18
CA ALA A 138 12.45 -17.32 2.23
C ALA A 138 11.51 -16.18 1.82
N LYS A 139 12.02 -15.17 1.11
CA LYS A 139 11.18 -14.07 0.57
C LYS A 139 10.14 -14.60 -0.42
N VAL A 140 10.55 -15.45 -1.34
CA VAL A 140 9.65 -16.03 -2.36
C VAL A 140 8.60 -16.94 -1.72
N LEU A 141 9.03 -17.93 -0.91
CA LEU A 141 8.11 -18.86 -0.25
C LEU A 141 7.17 -18.12 0.71
N GLY A 142 7.68 -17.13 1.45
CA GLY A 142 6.86 -16.30 2.33
C GLY A 142 5.81 -15.50 1.57
N THR A 143 6.14 -14.94 0.41
CA THR A 143 5.19 -14.23 -0.45
C THR A 143 4.12 -15.20 -0.98
N ILE A 144 4.51 -16.39 -1.45
CA ILE A 144 3.58 -17.43 -1.93
C ILE A 144 2.66 -17.88 -0.79
N ALA A 145 3.19 -18.11 0.42
CA ALA A 145 2.39 -18.50 1.58
C ALA A 145 1.37 -17.40 1.96
N SER A 146 1.79 -16.13 1.94
CA SER A 146 0.89 -15.00 2.24
C SER A 146 -0.22 -14.88 1.20
N VAL A 147 0.10 -14.95 -0.09
CA VAL A 147 -0.89 -14.91 -1.18
C VAL A 147 -1.80 -16.14 -1.13
N GLY A 148 -1.23 -17.33 -0.89
CA GLY A 148 -1.99 -18.58 -0.73
C GLY A 148 -2.95 -18.52 0.46
N GLY A 149 -2.51 -18.01 1.61
CA GLY A 149 -3.36 -17.82 2.79
C GLY A 149 -4.53 -16.89 2.52
N ALA A 150 -4.29 -15.80 1.82
CA ALA A 150 -5.34 -14.88 1.43
C ALA A 150 -6.32 -15.48 0.40
N THR A 151 -5.81 -16.29 -0.52
CA THR A 151 -6.63 -17.06 -1.46
C THR A 151 -7.54 -18.06 -0.72
N VAL A 152 -7.01 -18.72 0.32
CA VAL A 152 -7.80 -19.61 1.20
C VAL A 152 -8.92 -18.83 1.89
N ILE A 153 -8.67 -17.65 2.47
CA ILE A 153 -9.72 -16.80 3.07
C ILE A 153 -10.84 -16.50 2.07
N THR A 154 -10.48 -16.28 0.81
CA THR A 154 -11.42 -15.84 -0.22
C THR A 154 -12.24 -17.00 -0.82
N LEU A 155 -11.58 -18.12 -1.13
CA LEU A 155 -12.18 -19.24 -1.88
C LEU A 155 -12.69 -20.35 -0.98
N TYR A 156 -12.02 -20.62 0.13
CA TYR A 156 -12.39 -21.68 1.06
C TYR A 156 -13.12 -21.10 2.27
N LYS A 157 -14.44 -21.03 2.19
CA LYS A 157 -15.23 -20.56 3.33
C LYS A 157 -15.21 -21.54 4.49
N GLY A 158 -15.35 -22.85 4.23
CA GLY A 158 -15.45 -23.86 5.28
C GLY A 158 -16.73 -23.70 6.13
N PRO A 159 -16.87 -24.42 7.26
CA PRO A 159 -18.01 -24.27 8.15
C PRO A 159 -18.01 -22.90 8.84
N PRO A 160 -19.22 -22.27 9.00
CA PRO A 160 -19.36 -21.02 9.74
C PRO A 160 -19.09 -21.24 11.23
N LEU A 161 -18.32 -20.37 11.84
CA LEU A 161 -17.96 -20.43 13.26
C LEU A 161 -18.94 -19.64 14.16
N LEU A 162 -19.66 -18.67 13.58
CA LEU A 162 -20.65 -17.87 14.26
C LEU A 162 -21.95 -17.89 13.46
N HIS A 163 -23.04 -18.27 14.14
CA HIS A 163 -24.39 -18.29 13.56
C HIS A 163 -24.99 -16.87 13.64
N HIS A 164 -24.92 -16.10 12.57
CA HIS A 164 -25.81 -14.96 12.35
C HIS A 164 -26.27 -14.98 10.90
N SER A 165 -27.54 -15.36 10.73
CA SER A 165 -28.17 -15.46 9.41
C SER A 165 -28.76 -14.10 9.04
N ILE A 166 -28.07 -13.30 8.28
CA ILE A 166 -28.71 -12.26 7.46
C ILE A 166 -28.60 -12.73 6.02
N PRO A 167 -29.73 -13.10 5.36
CA PRO A 167 -29.69 -13.48 3.96
C PRO A 167 -29.34 -12.23 3.13
N LEU A 168 -28.11 -12.17 2.63
CA LEU A 168 -27.78 -11.25 1.55
C LEU A 168 -28.46 -11.78 0.29
N ASN A 169 -29.67 -11.31 0.02
CA ASN A 169 -30.29 -11.48 -1.29
C ASN A 169 -29.47 -10.69 -2.33
N LEU A 170 -28.44 -11.34 -2.88
CA LEU A 170 -27.76 -10.82 -4.07
C LEU A 170 -28.75 -10.91 -5.23
N SER A 171 -29.30 -9.78 -5.66
CA SER A 171 -30.10 -9.70 -6.88
C SER A 171 -29.30 -10.22 -8.08
N ALA A 172 -29.96 -10.92 -9.01
CA ALA A 172 -29.36 -11.54 -10.20
C ALA A 172 -28.52 -10.56 -11.05
N ASP A 173 -28.84 -9.27 -11.02
CA ASP A 173 -28.09 -8.21 -11.70
C ASP A 173 -26.69 -7.97 -11.10
N ARG A 174 -26.49 -8.21 -9.81
CA ARG A 174 -25.15 -8.14 -9.18
C ARG A 174 -24.26 -9.31 -9.61
N ALA A 175 -24.80 -10.51 -9.79
CA ALA A 175 -24.02 -11.66 -10.23
C ALA A 175 -23.47 -11.48 -11.65
N ARG A 176 -24.25 -10.85 -12.54
CA ARG A 176 -23.88 -10.59 -13.94
C ARG A 176 -22.70 -9.60 -14.06
N ASN A 177 -22.54 -8.70 -13.11
CA ASN A 177 -21.48 -7.68 -13.12
C ASN A 177 -20.27 -8.03 -12.24
N TRP A 178 -20.27 -9.19 -11.57
CA TRP A 178 -19.18 -9.63 -10.71
C TRP A 178 -17.84 -9.73 -11.44
N THR A 179 -17.85 -10.23 -12.67
CA THR A 179 -16.63 -10.35 -13.50
C THR A 179 -16.00 -8.98 -13.74
N TRP A 180 -16.79 -7.95 -14.02
CA TRP A 180 -16.30 -6.58 -14.15
C TRP A 180 -15.69 -6.06 -12.84
N GLY A 181 -16.33 -6.38 -11.71
CA GLY A 181 -15.78 -6.08 -10.39
C GLY A 181 -14.40 -6.69 -10.17
N CYS A 182 -14.23 -7.96 -10.55
CA CYS A 182 -12.92 -8.64 -10.48
C CYS A 182 -11.87 -7.97 -11.37
N MET A 183 -12.23 -7.58 -12.62
CA MET A 183 -11.32 -6.90 -13.54
C MET A 183 -10.90 -5.52 -13.01
N TYR A 184 -11.84 -4.74 -12.46
CA TYR A 184 -11.50 -3.46 -11.82
C TYR A 184 -10.59 -3.64 -10.60
N LEU A 185 -10.84 -4.63 -9.74
CA LEU A 185 -9.97 -4.90 -8.59
C LEU A 185 -8.57 -5.38 -9.02
N LEU A 186 -8.47 -6.14 -10.09
CA LEU A 186 -7.16 -6.50 -10.67
C LEU A 186 -6.41 -5.24 -11.16
N GLY A 187 -7.11 -4.36 -11.89
CA GLY A 187 -6.57 -3.06 -12.30
C GLY A 187 -6.12 -2.20 -11.10
N HIS A 188 -6.90 -2.20 -10.01
CA HIS A 188 -6.52 -1.57 -8.76
C HIS A 188 -5.23 -2.14 -8.18
N CYS A 189 -5.10 -3.47 -8.10
CA CYS A 189 -3.90 -4.14 -7.58
C CYS A 189 -2.65 -3.84 -8.42
N LEU A 190 -2.79 -3.85 -9.74
CA LEU A 190 -1.71 -3.47 -10.67
C LEU A 190 -1.29 -2.01 -10.49
N SER A 191 -2.26 -1.10 -10.39
CA SER A 191 -2.02 0.33 -10.18
C SER A 191 -1.34 0.60 -8.84
N TRP A 192 -1.78 -0.09 -7.78
CA TRP A 192 -1.20 0.06 -6.45
C TRP A 192 0.23 -0.45 -6.37
N ALA A 193 0.50 -1.65 -6.91
CA ALA A 193 1.84 -2.21 -7.00
C ALA A 193 2.76 -1.33 -7.86
N GLY A 194 2.27 -0.88 -9.01
CA GLY A 194 2.97 0.04 -9.91
C GLY A 194 3.35 1.35 -9.20
N TRP A 195 2.41 1.97 -8.49
CA TRP A 195 2.69 3.18 -7.73
C TRP A 195 3.79 2.96 -6.68
N MET A 196 3.73 1.89 -5.89
CA MET A 196 4.77 1.60 -4.90
C MET A 196 6.15 1.42 -5.53
N VAL A 197 6.22 0.74 -6.67
CA VAL A 197 7.47 0.45 -7.36
C VAL A 197 8.03 1.70 -8.06
N PHE A 198 7.20 2.43 -8.81
CA PHE A 198 7.64 3.63 -9.52
C PHE A 198 7.94 4.82 -8.60
N GLN A 199 7.33 4.86 -7.42
CA GLN A 199 7.62 5.89 -6.43
C GLN A 199 9.04 5.75 -5.85
N ALA A 200 9.59 4.55 -5.73
CA ALA A 200 10.88 4.30 -5.13
C ALA A 200 12.05 5.04 -5.82
N PRO A 201 12.23 4.99 -7.15
CA PRO A 201 13.27 5.76 -7.84
C PRO A 201 13.03 7.27 -7.80
N VAL A 202 11.77 7.72 -7.79
CA VAL A 202 11.45 9.15 -7.67
C VAL A 202 11.85 9.67 -6.29
N LEU A 203 11.58 8.91 -5.23
CA LEU A 203 11.99 9.25 -3.85
C LEU A 203 13.52 9.32 -3.66
N ARG A 204 14.29 8.59 -4.46
CA ARG A 204 15.77 8.71 -4.46
C ARG A 204 16.23 10.03 -5.06
N LYS A 205 15.53 10.53 -6.08
CA LYS A 205 15.84 11.82 -6.73
C LYS A 205 15.26 13.01 -5.95
N TYR A 206 14.11 12.83 -5.34
CA TYR A 206 13.36 13.86 -4.62
C TYR A 206 12.98 13.38 -3.22
N PRO A 207 13.84 13.57 -2.22
CA PRO A 207 13.65 12.99 -0.89
C PRO A 207 12.57 13.69 -0.04
N ALA A 208 12.04 14.85 -0.47
CA ALA A 208 10.96 15.58 0.20
C ALA A 208 9.61 14.87 0.04
N LYS A 209 9.27 14.00 1.00
CA LYS A 209 8.17 13.04 0.93
C LYS A 209 6.80 13.67 1.03
N LEU A 210 6.65 14.66 1.93
CA LEU A 210 5.39 15.42 2.07
C LEU A 210 5.09 16.21 0.81
N THR A 211 6.11 16.84 0.24
CA THR A 211 6.00 17.61 -1.00
C THR A 211 5.63 16.70 -2.18
N LEU A 212 6.29 15.53 -2.32
CA LEU A 212 5.95 14.55 -3.33
C LEU A 212 4.49 14.08 -3.18
N THR A 213 4.07 13.74 -1.95
CA THR A 213 2.69 13.32 -1.68
C THR A 213 1.70 14.43 -2.01
N SER A 214 2.01 15.70 -1.66
CA SER A 214 1.15 16.85 -1.99
C SER A 214 1.00 17.05 -3.49
N PHE A 215 2.08 16.98 -4.28
CA PHE A 215 1.99 17.08 -5.74
C PHE A 215 1.22 15.90 -6.35
N THR A 216 1.42 14.68 -5.83
CA THR A 216 0.69 13.50 -6.28
C THR A 216 -0.81 13.67 -6.02
N LEU A 217 -1.20 14.14 -4.83
CA LEU A 217 -2.60 14.43 -4.51
C LEU A 217 -3.17 15.57 -5.35
N PHE A 218 -2.39 16.63 -5.60
CA PHE A 218 -2.81 17.77 -6.43
C PHE A 218 -3.09 17.36 -7.87
N PHE A 219 -2.16 16.63 -8.51
CA PHE A 219 -2.40 16.14 -9.86
C PHE A 219 -3.52 15.11 -9.91
N GLY A 220 -3.64 14.21 -8.92
CA GLY A 220 -4.74 13.27 -8.81
C GLY A 220 -6.09 13.97 -8.65
N LEU A 221 -6.15 15.06 -7.88
CA LEU A 221 -7.35 15.88 -7.75
C LEU A 221 -7.76 16.50 -9.10
N ILE A 222 -6.81 17.09 -9.84
CA ILE A 222 -7.08 17.66 -11.17
C ILE A 222 -7.61 16.56 -12.11
N GLN A 223 -6.98 15.41 -12.13
CA GLN A 223 -7.40 14.28 -12.98
C GLN A 223 -8.81 13.80 -12.63
N PHE A 224 -9.15 13.69 -11.34
CA PHE A 224 -10.50 13.34 -10.91
C PHE A 224 -11.52 14.44 -11.20
N LEU A 225 -11.17 15.73 -11.07
CA LEU A 225 -12.05 16.84 -11.46
C LEU A 225 -12.37 16.80 -12.95
N VAL A 226 -11.39 16.51 -13.80
CA VAL A 226 -11.62 16.34 -15.25
C VAL A 226 -12.58 15.18 -15.50
N ILE A 227 -12.34 14.01 -14.87
CA ILE A 227 -13.24 12.86 -15.00
C ILE A 227 -14.64 13.19 -14.51
N ALA A 228 -14.76 13.86 -13.36
CA ALA A 228 -16.04 14.23 -12.75
C ALA A 228 -16.84 15.19 -13.63
N ALA A 229 -16.19 16.13 -14.30
CA ALA A 229 -16.84 17.05 -15.22
C ALA A 229 -17.54 16.35 -16.40
N PHE A 230 -17.01 15.20 -16.83
CA PHE A 230 -17.61 14.40 -17.92
C PHE A 230 -18.59 13.33 -17.42
N VAL A 231 -18.36 12.74 -16.26
CA VAL A 231 -19.11 11.55 -15.76
C VAL A 231 -20.27 11.97 -14.86
N GLU A 232 -20.11 13.05 -14.06
CA GLU A 232 -21.11 13.53 -13.11
C GLU A 232 -21.35 15.05 -13.27
N PRO A 233 -21.95 15.46 -14.40
CA PRO A 233 -22.21 16.88 -14.67
C PRO A 233 -23.32 17.47 -13.78
N GLU A 234 -24.12 16.61 -13.11
CA GLU A 234 -25.23 17.03 -12.26
C GLU A 234 -24.74 17.55 -10.91
N VAL A 235 -25.02 18.84 -10.63
CA VAL A 235 -24.62 19.50 -9.38
C VAL A 235 -25.23 18.83 -8.14
N ASP A 236 -26.40 18.22 -8.28
CA ASP A 236 -27.08 17.53 -7.17
C ASP A 236 -26.27 16.34 -6.64
N ARG A 237 -25.48 15.67 -7.47
CA ARG A 237 -24.60 14.57 -7.08
C ARG A 237 -23.40 15.02 -6.21
N TRP A 238 -23.13 16.32 -6.16
CA TRP A 238 -22.06 16.92 -5.36
C TRP A 238 -22.53 17.38 -3.98
N LYS A 239 -23.83 17.33 -3.70
CA LYS A 239 -24.36 17.72 -2.40
C LYS A 239 -24.09 16.64 -1.36
N ILE A 240 -23.53 17.02 -0.23
CA ILE A 240 -23.41 16.18 0.96
C ILE A 240 -24.69 16.38 1.76
N LEU A 241 -25.49 15.33 1.88
CA LEU A 241 -26.84 15.42 2.42
C LEU A 241 -26.94 15.04 3.90
N SER A 242 -25.95 14.28 4.41
CA SER A 242 -25.98 13.80 5.79
C SER A 242 -24.63 13.96 6.51
N MET A 243 -24.70 14.02 7.86
CA MET A 243 -23.50 14.04 8.69
C MET A 243 -22.70 12.75 8.57
N GLU A 244 -23.37 11.62 8.32
CA GLU A 244 -22.73 10.32 8.12
C GLU A 244 -21.88 10.30 6.84
N GLU A 245 -22.41 10.88 5.73
CA GLU A 245 -21.64 11.05 4.49
C GLU A 245 -20.40 11.92 4.72
N LEU A 246 -20.56 13.04 5.43
CA LEU A 246 -19.46 13.93 5.77
C LEU A 246 -18.39 13.19 6.59
N CYS A 247 -18.78 12.42 7.59
CA CYS A 247 -17.84 11.62 8.41
C CYS A 247 -17.05 10.60 7.57
N THR A 248 -17.71 9.92 6.61
CA THR A 248 -17.02 8.95 5.72
C THR A 248 -16.00 9.66 4.83
N ILE A 249 -16.35 10.83 4.29
CA ILE A 249 -15.46 11.64 3.44
C ILE A 249 -14.28 12.18 4.26
N LEU A 250 -14.53 12.69 5.47
CA LEU A 250 -13.48 13.19 6.37
C LEU A 250 -12.50 12.08 6.75
N TYR A 251 -13.00 10.89 7.15
CA TYR A 251 -12.14 9.75 7.45
C TYR A 251 -11.29 9.35 6.23
N ALA A 252 -11.91 9.22 5.07
CA ALA A 252 -11.22 8.83 3.84
C ALA A 252 -10.18 9.87 3.41
N GLY A 253 -10.47 11.16 3.57
CA GLY A 253 -9.57 12.25 3.21
C GLY A 253 -8.41 12.40 4.18
N MET A 254 -8.70 12.56 5.49
CA MET A 254 -7.67 12.82 6.49
C MET A 254 -6.83 11.57 6.78
N VAL A 255 -7.48 10.42 7.02
CA VAL A 255 -6.78 9.20 7.41
C VAL A 255 -6.25 8.48 6.18
N ALA A 256 -7.11 8.02 5.27
CA ALA A 256 -6.68 7.11 4.21
C ALA A 256 -5.91 7.80 3.07
N SER A 257 -6.22 9.05 2.72
CA SER A 257 -5.49 9.78 1.66
C SER A 257 -4.44 10.74 2.19
N GLY A 258 -4.65 11.31 3.38
CA GLY A 258 -3.67 12.20 3.99
C GLY A 258 -2.57 11.42 4.71
N LEU A 259 -2.87 11.03 5.94
CA LEU A 259 -1.89 10.42 6.84
C LEU A 259 -1.29 9.12 6.27
N VAL A 260 -2.14 8.23 5.75
CA VAL A 260 -1.72 6.90 5.29
C VAL A 260 -0.83 6.98 4.06
N LEU A 261 -1.17 7.79 3.04
CA LEU A 261 -0.31 7.94 1.86
C LEU A 261 1.06 8.53 2.21
N PHE A 262 1.11 9.51 3.12
CA PHE A 262 2.38 10.04 3.60
C PHE A 262 3.22 9.00 4.33
N LEU A 263 2.63 8.29 5.30
CA LEU A 263 3.32 7.23 6.03
C LEU A 263 3.73 6.07 5.12
N GLN A 264 2.91 5.71 4.14
CA GLN A 264 3.24 4.71 3.13
C GLN A 264 4.45 5.14 2.30
N THR A 265 4.48 6.39 1.85
CA THR A 265 5.62 6.98 1.13
C THR A 265 6.89 6.96 1.98
N TRP A 266 6.78 7.31 3.27
CA TRP A 266 7.89 7.23 4.21
C TRP A 266 8.39 5.78 4.40
N CYS A 267 7.48 4.81 4.52
CA CYS A 267 7.81 3.39 4.64
C CYS A 267 8.51 2.85 3.38
N ILE A 268 8.04 3.23 2.18
CA ILE A 268 8.67 2.85 0.90
C ILE A 268 10.10 3.41 0.81
N HIS A 269 10.30 4.65 1.23
CA HIS A 269 11.64 5.25 1.24
C HIS A 269 12.61 4.52 2.19
N LYS A 270 12.14 4.04 3.34
CA LYS A 270 12.96 3.36 4.36
C LYS A 270 13.13 1.86 4.10
N GLY A 271 12.07 1.18 3.73
CA GLY A 271 12.02 -0.29 3.62
C GLY A 271 11.99 -0.85 2.19
N GLY A 272 11.72 0.00 1.22
CA GLY A 272 11.49 -0.39 -0.17
C GLY A 272 10.06 -0.89 -0.44
N PRO A 273 9.65 -0.93 -1.73
CA PRO A 273 8.27 -1.24 -2.11
C PRO A 273 7.85 -2.68 -1.75
N VAL A 274 8.73 -3.66 -1.95
CA VAL A 274 8.44 -5.07 -1.67
C VAL A 274 8.21 -5.30 -0.18
N PHE A 275 9.07 -4.75 0.69
CA PHE A 275 8.93 -4.88 2.14
C PHE A 275 7.60 -4.31 2.63
N VAL A 276 7.17 -3.17 2.09
CA VAL A 276 5.90 -2.53 2.44
C VAL A 276 4.72 -3.35 1.94
N ALA A 277 4.78 -3.86 0.70
CA ALA A 277 3.72 -4.66 0.09
C ALA A 277 3.42 -5.95 0.86
N VAL A 278 4.43 -6.59 1.45
CA VAL A 278 4.28 -7.84 2.21
C VAL A 278 3.34 -7.71 3.40
N PHE A 279 3.12 -6.50 3.93
CA PHE A 279 2.17 -6.25 5.01
C PHE A 279 0.70 -6.19 4.55
N GLN A 280 0.42 -6.11 3.24
CA GLN A 280 -0.95 -6.03 2.72
C GLN A 280 -1.87 -7.18 3.19
N PRO A 281 -1.43 -8.44 3.29
CA PRO A 281 -2.28 -9.52 3.77
C PRO A 281 -2.80 -9.32 5.21
N VAL A 282 -2.07 -8.59 6.06
CA VAL A 282 -2.54 -8.24 7.42
C VAL A 282 -3.82 -7.41 7.37
N GLN A 283 -3.93 -6.52 6.36
CA GLN A 283 -5.14 -5.75 6.13
C GLN A 283 -6.37 -6.64 5.89
N THR A 284 -6.23 -7.70 5.08
CA THR A 284 -7.34 -8.63 4.81
C THR A 284 -7.84 -9.29 6.09
N LEU A 285 -6.93 -9.73 6.96
CA LEU A 285 -7.30 -10.28 8.27
C LEU A 285 -8.11 -9.26 9.09
N LEU A 286 -7.64 -8.02 9.15
CA LEU A 286 -8.31 -6.94 9.88
C LEU A 286 -9.67 -6.61 9.27
N VAL A 287 -9.80 -6.58 7.93
CA VAL A 287 -11.09 -6.36 7.23
C VAL A 287 -12.08 -7.45 7.56
N VAL A 288 -11.68 -8.73 7.54
CA VAL A 288 -12.56 -9.86 7.88
C VAL A 288 -13.10 -9.70 9.30
N ILE A 289 -12.24 -9.37 10.27
CA ILE A 289 -12.65 -9.16 11.66
C ILE A 289 -13.60 -7.94 11.77
N MET A 290 -13.23 -6.82 11.16
CA MET A 290 -14.04 -5.60 11.22
C MET A 290 -15.38 -5.77 10.50
N ALA A 291 -15.42 -6.42 9.34
CA ALA A 291 -16.66 -6.70 8.61
C ALA A 291 -17.60 -7.63 9.40
N ALA A 292 -17.06 -8.63 10.09
CA ALA A 292 -17.85 -9.48 10.97
C ALA A 292 -18.47 -8.67 12.13
N LEU A 293 -17.73 -7.74 12.73
CA LEU A 293 -18.20 -6.92 13.84
C LEU A 293 -19.16 -5.80 13.44
N THR A 294 -18.96 -5.17 12.26
CA THR A 294 -19.72 -3.98 11.84
C THR A 294 -20.83 -4.28 10.83
N LEU A 295 -20.61 -5.24 9.95
CA LEU A 295 -21.55 -5.61 8.87
C LEU A 295 -22.27 -6.93 9.15
N GLY A 296 -21.95 -7.62 10.24
CA GLY A 296 -22.52 -8.92 10.58
C GLY A 296 -22.06 -10.06 9.65
N ASP A 297 -20.94 -9.89 8.96
CA ASP A 297 -20.38 -10.92 8.09
C ASP A 297 -19.98 -12.16 8.90
N GLN A 298 -20.24 -13.36 8.37
CA GLN A 298 -19.94 -14.62 9.05
C GLN A 298 -18.44 -14.91 9.03
N LEU A 299 -17.89 -15.29 10.19
CA LEU A 299 -16.53 -15.81 10.28
C LEU A 299 -16.52 -17.30 9.91
N PHE A 300 -15.68 -17.66 8.97
CA PHE A 300 -15.51 -19.02 8.47
C PHE A 300 -14.19 -19.64 8.90
N LEU A 301 -14.14 -20.96 9.00
CA LEU A 301 -12.90 -21.71 9.33
C LEU A 301 -11.76 -21.39 8.34
N GLY A 302 -12.08 -21.20 7.07
CA GLY A 302 -11.12 -20.76 6.05
C GLY A 302 -10.44 -19.44 6.41
N GLY A 303 -11.14 -18.53 7.10
CA GLY A 303 -10.57 -17.29 7.61
C GLY A 303 -9.42 -17.52 8.60
N ILE A 304 -9.56 -18.47 9.53
CA ILE A 304 -8.53 -18.80 10.53
C ILE A 304 -7.33 -19.47 9.86
N ILE A 305 -7.58 -20.47 9.00
CA ILE A 305 -6.51 -21.18 8.29
C ILE A 305 -5.70 -20.22 7.42
N GLY A 306 -6.39 -19.38 6.64
CA GLY A 306 -5.74 -18.39 5.80
C GLY A 306 -4.97 -17.34 6.60
N ALA A 307 -5.49 -16.90 7.75
CA ALA A 307 -4.79 -15.98 8.65
C ALA A 307 -3.47 -16.58 9.17
N MET A 308 -3.46 -17.87 9.56
CA MET A 308 -2.23 -18.55 9.97
C MET A 308 -1.21 -18.63 8.83
N LEU A 309 -1.64 -18.96 7.62
CA LEU A 309 -0.75 -18.98 6.45
C LEU A 309 -0.17 -17.60 6.14
N ILE A 310 -0.97 -16.54 6.26
CA ILE A 310 -0.52 -15.15 6.09
C ILE A 310 0.55 -14.81 7.13
N MET A 311 0.34 -15.16 8.41
CA MET A 311 1.32 -14.88 9.46
C MET A 311 2.64 -15.63 9.24
N VAL A 312 2.61 -16.90 8.85
CA VAL A 312 3.80 -17.69 8.53
C VAL A 312 4.52 -17.08 7.32
N GLY A 313 3.78 -16.72 6.28
CA GLY A 313 4.32 -16.07 5.08
C GLY A 313 4.99 -14.74 5.40
N LEU A 314 4.31 -13.86 6.15
CA LEU A 314 4.85 -12.58 6.58
C LEU A 314 6.15 -12.76 7.41
N TYR A 315 6.14 -13.68 8.37
CA TYR A 315 7.33 -13.99 9.17
C TYR A 315 8.51 -14.43 8.29
N SER A 316 8.26 -15.30 7.32
CA SER A 316 9.29 -15.80 6.40
C SER A 316 9.92 -14.68 5.56
N VAL A 317 9.12 -13.74 5.05
CA VAL A 317 9.63 -12.58 4.30
C VAL A 317 10.42 -11.63 5.20
N LEU A 318 9.92 -11.34 6.40
CA LEU A 318 10.61 -10.48 7.38
C LEU A 318 11.96 -11.09 7.79
N TRP A 319 11.99 -12.41 8.00
CA TRP A 319 13.22 -13.14 8.31
C TRP A 319 14.19 -13.06 7.13
N GLY A 320 13.76 -13.35 5.90
CA GLY A 320 14.57 -13.25 4.69
C GLY A 320 15.18 -11.85 4.52
N LYS A 321 14.37 -10.80 4.70
CA LYS A 321 14.86 -9.40 4.63
C LYS A 321 15.84 -9.06 5.76
N SER A 322 15.65 -9.63 6.94
CA SER A 322 16.60 -9.46 8.06
C SER A 322 17.95 -10.10 7.77
N VAL A 323 17.95 -11.30 7.19
CA VAL A 323 19.18 -12.02 6.79
C VAL A 323 19.91 -11.26 5.68
N GLU A 324 19.22 -10.84 4.64
CA GLU A 324 19.76 -10.01 3.55
C GLU A 324 20.47 -8.77 4.09
N THR A 325 19.82 -8.04 5.01
CA THR A 325 20.42 -6.83 5.61
C THR A 325 21.68 -7.16 6.41
N LYS A 326 21.69 -8.28 7.16
CA LYS A 326 22.89 -8.68 7.92
C LYS A 326 24.07 -9.00 7.00
N ILE A 327 23.81 -9.72 5.89
CA ILE A 327 24.83 -10.08 4.92
C ILE A 327 25.38 -8.83 4.24
N ALA A 328 24.52 -7.91 3.80
CA ALA A 328 24.96 -6.63 3.20
C ALA A 328 25.84 -5.77 4.14
N ILE A 329 25.57 -5.81 5.45
CA ILE A 329 26.42 -5.15 6.45
C ILE A 329 27.78 -5.83 6.55
N LEU A 330 27.83 -7.17 6.63
CA LEU A 330 29.07 -7.92 6.73
C LEU A 330 29.95 -7.75 5.47
N GLU A 331 29.34 -7.80 4.28
CA GLU A 331 30.04 -7.56 3.01
C GLU A 331 30.66 -6.14 2.97
N LYS A 332 29.93 -5.15 3.47
CA LYS A 332 30.44 -3.77 3.54
C LYS A 332 31.57 -3.61 4.55
N GLU A 333 31.50 -4.28 5.70
CA GLU A 333 32.57 -4.28 6.70
C GLU A 333 33.83 -4.99 6.14
N ASP A 334 33.67 -6.08 5.41
CA ASP A 334 34.80 -6.81 4.80
C ASP A 334 35.47 -5.98 3.68
N GLN A 335 34.70 -5.29 2.85
CA GLN A 335 35.23 -4.37 1.84
C GLN A 335 36.01 -3.21 2.49
N LEU A 336 35.48 -2.62 3.57
CA LEU A 336 36.14 -1.54 4.30
C LEU A 336 37.46 -2.02 4.90
N ASN A 337 37.50 -3.22 5.52
CA ASN A 337 38.67 -3.82 6.09
C ASN A 337 39.75 -4.10 5.02
N LYS A 338 39.35 -4.63 3.85
CA LYS A 338 40.29 -4.83 2.72
C LYS A 338 40.91 -3.51 2.26
N HIS A 339 40.09 -2.48 2.10
CA HIS A 339 40.59 -1.14 1.68
C HIS A 339 41.58 -0.56 2.70
N LEU A 340 41.29 -0.68 4.00
CA LEU A 340 42.20 -0.22 5.06
C LEU A 340 43.53 -1.00 5.10
N LEU A 341 43.48 -2.31 4.81
CA LEU A 341 44.70 -3.15 4.74
C LEU A 341 45.54 -2.81 3.50
N GLU A 342 44.93 -2.50 2.37
CA GLU A 342 45.61 -2.06 1.15
C GLU A 342 46.26 -0.68 1.35
N GLU A 343 45.57 0.28 1.97
CA GLU A 343 46.18 1.59 2.34
C GLU A 343 47.31 1.46 3.35
N GLY A 344 47.16 0.57 4.34
CA GLY A 344 48.19 0.32 5.35
C GLY A 344 49.45 -0.30 4.72
N ASN A 345 49.31 -1.20 3.75
CA ASN A 345 50.43 -1.78 3.01
C ASN A 345 51.08 -0.78 2.04
N GLY A 346 50.27 0.05 1.36
CA GLY A 346 50.79 1.09 0.49
C GLY A 346 51.64 2.12 1.21
N ARG A 347 51.27 2.52 2.44
CA ARG A 347 52.05 3.43 3.29
C ARG A 347 53.37 2.81 3.78
N LYS A 348 53.41 1.49 4.10
CA LYS A 348 54.63 0.80 4.49
C LYS A 348 55.63 0.68 3.36
N ILE A 349 55.19 0.53 2.12
CA ILE A 349 56.06 0.47 0.93
C ILE A 349 56.67 1.88 0.65
N SER A 350 55.90 2.94 0.80
CA SER A 350 56.35 4.33 0.58
C SER A 350 57.27 4.88 1.68
N SER A 351 57.30 4.24 2.86
CA SER A 351 58.23 4.65 3.95
C SER A 351 59.58 3.93 3.94
N ASN A 352 59.76 2.93 3.05
CA ASN A 352 61.00 2.15 2.92
C ASN A 352 61.77 2.46 1.62
N VAL A 353 61.38 3.48 0.89
CA VAL A 353 62.11 4.07 -0.25
C VAL A 353 62.55 5.48 0.13
#